data_2ee80bc6c0dd1325993f060aeb6916a8
#
_entry.id   2ee80bc6c0dd1325993f060aeb6916a8
#
_cell.length_a   1.000
_cell.length_b   1.000
_cell.length_c   1.000
_cell.angle_alpha   90.00
_cell.angle_beta   90.00
_cell.angle_gamma   90.00
#
_symmetry.space_group_name_H-M   'P 1'
#
loop_
_entity.id
_entity.type
_entity.pdbx_description
1 polymer ?
#
loop_
_entity_poly.entity_id
_entity_poly.type
_entity_poly.pdbx_seq_one_letter_code
_entity_poly.pdbx_strand_id
1 'polypeptide(L)'
;MRKAFYLVAIAALAVPVLVTAKYRTIEAKADEKPALEVKIDNFAFAPQTLTVPAGSRVTWINKDDIPHSVVDKDQAFKSKALHTDEKFSYTFDKPGTYDYLCSIHPTMTGKIIVK
;
A
#
# COMPACT_ATOMS: atom_id res chain seq x y z
N MET A 1 -55.01 -49.18 16.64
CA MET A 1 -54.57 -48.78 16.54
C MET A 1 -53.62 -48.04 16.19
N ARG A 2 -53.14 -47.67 16.12
CA ARG A 2 -52.35 -47.05 15.90
C ARG A 2 -51.76 -46.13 15.62
N LYS A 3 -51.08 -45.66 15.48
CA LYS A 3 -50.62 -44.83 15.29
C LYS A 3 -49.72 -44.11 14.85
N ALA A 4 -49.25 -43.75 14.57
CA ALA A 4 -48.52 -43.10 14.22
C ALA A 4 -47.79 -42.41 14.07
N PHE A 5 -47.30 -41.94 14.00
CA PHE A 5 -46.64 -41.19 13.97
C PHE A 5 -45.80 -40.52 13.57
N TYR A 6 -45.36 -40.00 13.29
CA TYR A 6 -44.69 -39.33 13.05
C TYR A 6 -43.89 -38.63 12.77
N LEU A 7 -43.40 -38.29 12.63
CA LEU A 7 -42.69 -37.73 12.57
C LEU A 7 -42.00 -37.02 12.18
N VAL A 8 -41.69 -36.46 11.97
CA VAL A 8 -41.08 -35.71 11.81
C VAL A 8 -40.13 -35.18 11.40
N ALA A 9 -39.51 -34.74 11.26
CA ALA A 9 -38.70 -34.35 10.86
C ALA A 9 -37.96 -33.59 10.66
N ILE A 10 -37.72 -33.00 10.69
CA ILE A 10 -37.03 -32.29 10.67
C ILE A 10 -36.17 -31.66 10.10
N ALA A 11 -35.84 -31.23 9.86
CA ALA A 11 -35.23 -30.63 9.42
C ALA A 11 -34.26 -29.97 9.18
N ALA A 12 -33.84 -29.60 9.37
CA ALA A 12 -32.95 -29.16 9.21
C ALA A 12 -32.28 -28.35 8.74
N LEU A 13 -32.04 -27.87 8.52
CA LEU A 13 -31.48 -27.09 8.29
C LEU A 13 -30.48 -26.49 7.92
N ALA A 14 -29.94 -26.20 7.69
CA ALA A 14 -29.09 -25.80 7.20
C ALA A 14 -28.32 -24.91 7.12
N VAL A 15 -28.21 -24.25 7.17
CA VAL A 15 -27.49 -23.47 7.16
C VAL A 15 -26.50 -22.97 6.52
N PRO A 16 -26.20 -22.21 6.35
CA PRO A 16 -25.38 -21.49 5.68
C PRO A 16 -24.11 -21.16 6.17
N VAL A 17 -23.34 -21.71 6.39
CA VAL A 17 -22.04 -21.42 6.82
C VAL A 17 -21.17 -20.82 5.75
N LEU A 18 -21.47 -21.07 4.53
CA LEU A 18 -20.65 -20.62 3.42
C LEU A 18 -20.51 -19.11 3.35
N VAL A 19 -21.52 -18.42 3.78
CA VAL A 19 -21.51 -16.96 3.69
C VAL A 19 -20.46 -16.35 4.59
N THR A 20 -20.26 -16.95 5.73
CA THR A 20 -19.27 -16.39 6.64
C THR A 20 -17.85 -16.47 6.10
N ALA A 21 -17.56 -17.46 5.31
CA ALA A 21 -16.23 -17.58 4.74
C ALA A 21 -15.90 -16.43 3.81
N LYS A 22 -16.86 -15.96 3.07
CA LYS A 22 -16.64 -14.82 2.19
C LYS A 22 -16.37 -13.54 2.96
N TYR A 23 -17.07 -13.35 4.03
CA TYR A 23 -16.86 -12.15 4.84
C TYR A 23 -15.49 -12.13 5.48
N ARG A 24 -14.99 -13.27 5.87
CA ARG A 24 -13.66 -13.34 6.43
C ARG A 24 -12.60 -12.89 5.45
N THR A 25 -12.75 -13.26 4.20
CA THR A 25 -11.79 -12.86 3.19
C THR A 25 -11.75 -11.35 3.02
N ILE A 26 -12.93 -10.73 3.02
CA ILE A 26 -13.01 -9.28 2.90
C ILE A 26 -12.41 -8.59 4.11
N GLU A 27 -12.66 -9.11 5.28
CA GLU A 27 -12.12 -8.53 6.51
C GLU A 27 -10.59 -8.57 6.54
N ALA A 28 -10.01 -9.66 6.07
CA ALA A 28 -8.57 -9.76 6.03
C ALA A 28 -7.94 -8.70 5.14
N LYS A 29 -8.58 -8.38 4.01
CA LYS A 29 -8.09 -7.33 3.14
C LYS A 29 -8.27 -5.94 3.75
N ALA A 30 -9.33 -5.76 4.50
CA ALA A 30 -9.59 -4.46 5.11
C ALA A 30 -8.54 -4.10 6.15
N ASP A 31 -7.88 -5.10 6.74
CA ASP A 31 -6.85 -4.85 7.73
C ASP A 31 -5.50 -4.48 7.13
N GLU A 32 -5.33 -4.66 5.86
CA GLU A 32 -4.08 -4.31 5.21
C GLU A 32 -4.01 -2.79 5.03
N LYS A 33 -2.86 -2.23 5.32
CA LYS A 33 -2.65 -0.81 5.10
C LYS A 33 -2.56 -0.55 3.61
N PRO A 34 -3.17 0.52 3.13
CA PRO A 34 -3.08 0.84 1.71
C PRO A 34 -1.64 1.16 1.34
N ALA A 35 -1.25 0.78 0.15
CA ALA A 35 0.08 1.10 -0.36
C ALA A 35 0.11 2.57 -0.74
N LEU A 36 1.13 3.27 -0.24
CA LEU A 36 1.35 4.67 -0.58
C LEU A 36 2.44 4.72 -1.64
N GLU A 37 2.14 5.36 -2.75
CA GLU A 37 3.01 5.31 -3.90
C GLU A 37 3.28 6.67 -4.50
N VAL A 38 4.51 6.89 -4.91
CA VAL A 38 4.92 8.06 -5.67
C VAL A 38 5.42 7.56 -7.01
N LYS A 39 4.86 8.08 -8.09
CA LYS A 39 5.33 7.74 -9.42
C LYS A 39 6.40 8.73 -9.86
N ILE A 40 7.39 8.22 -10.54
CA ILE A 40 8.41 9.04 -11.18
C ILE A 40 8.13 8.98 -12.65
N ASP A 41 7.74 10.11 -13.23
CA ASP A 41 7.35 10.15 -14.62
C ASP A 41 7.57 11.56 -15.16
N ASN A 42 8.04 11.66 -16.38
CA ASN A 42 8.26 12.92 -17.03
C ASN A 42 9.13 13.86 -16.18
N PHE A 43 10.22 13.32 -15.62
CA PHE A 43 11.15 14.07 -14.78
C PHE A 43 10.50 14.73 -13.57
N ALA A 44 9.50 14.10 -12.99
CA ALA A 44 8.81 14.63 -11.82
C ALA A 44 8.39 13.53 -10.89
N PHE A 45 8.28 13.86 -9.60
CA PHE A 45 7.68 12.98 -8.60
C PHE A 45 6.20 13.33 -8.48
N ALA A 46 5.33 12.35 -8.57
CA ALA A 46 3.89 12.56 -8.53
C ALA A 46 3.23 11.59 -7.54
N PRO A 47 2.63 12.10 -6.47
CA PRO A 47 2.51 13.52 -6.12
C PRO A 47 3.84 14.09 -5.65
N GLN A 48 4.07 15.35 -5.86
CA GLN A 48 5.30 16.00 -5.44
C GLN A 48 5.40 16.09 -3.92
N THR A 49 4.28 16.36 -3.27
CA THR A 49 4.18 16.37 -1.82
C THR A 49 3.16 15.33 -1.39
N LEU A 50 3.57 14.45 -0.49
CA LEU A 50 2.71 13.40 0.04
C LEU A 50 2.75 13.44 1.56
N THR A 51 1.58 13.50 2.19
CA THR A 51 1.47 13.47 3.65
C THR A 51 1.01 12.10 4.08
N VAL A 52 1.73 11.50 5.01
CA VAL A 52 1.46 10.14 5.48
C VAL A 52 1.53 10.07 7.00
N PRO A 53 0.84 9.14 7.64
CA PRO A 53 1.01 8.93 9.08
C PRO A 53 2.33 8.24 9.39
N ALA A 54 2.85 8.47 10.59
CA ALA A 54 4.07 7.79 11.03
C ALA A 54 3.87 6.29 10.98
N GLY A 55 4.91 5.58 10.58
CA GLY A 55 4.86 4.14 10.38
C GLY A 55 4.47 3.73 8.96
N SER A 56 4.24 4.69 8.08
CA SER A 56 3.85 4.40 6.70
C SER A 56 5.04 3.98 5.87
N ARG A 57 4.79 3.04 4.98
CA ARG A 57 5.76 2.63 3.97
C ARG A 57 5.39 3.28 2.64
N VAL A 58 6.31 4.04 2.09
CA VAL A 58 6.11 4.71 0.81
C VAL A 58 6.96 4.01 -0.25
N THR A 59 6.40 3.79 -1.41
CA THR A 59 7.08 3.15 -2.52
C THR A 59 7.14 4.12 -3.70
N TRP A 60 8.33 4.32 -4.23
CA TRP A 60 8.55 5.06 -5.48
C TRP A 60 8.70 4.07 -6.61
N ILE A 61 8.09 4.37 -7.74
CA ILE A 61 8.24 3.54 -8.93
C ILE A 61 8.60 4.42 -10.12
N ASN A 62 9.66 4.06 -10.82
CA ASN A 62 10.09 4.81 -11.98
C ASN A 62 9.29 4.37 -13.21
N LYS A 63 8.53 5.31 -13.76
CA LYS A 63 7.75 5.08 -14.98
C LYS A 63 8.34 5.78 -16.20
N ASP A 64 9.47 6.46 -16.01
CA ASP A 64 10.19 7.04 -17.16
C ASP A 64 11.03 5.99 -17.85
N ASP A 65 11.44 6.27 -19.05
CA ASP A 65 12.32 5.38 -19.81
C ASP A 65 13.80 5.72 -19.61
N ILE A 66 14.12 6.57 -18.66
CA ILE A 66 15.48 6.83 -18.22
C ILE A 66 15.59 6.61 -16.71
N PRO A 67 16.79 6.37 -16.19
CA PRO A 67 16.93 6.11 -14.76
C PRO A 67 16.77 7.37 -13.91
N HIS A 68 16.24 7.16 -12.71
CA HIS A 68 16.10 8.20 -11.68
C HIS A 68 16.49 7.61 -10.33
N SER A 69 16.69 8.47 -9.35
CA SER A 69 16.97 8.02 -7.99
C SER A 69 16.13 8.80 -6.99
N VAL A 70 16.11 8.34 -5.75
CA VAL A 70 15.36 8.97 -4.67
C VAL A 70 16.34 9.14 -3.51
N VAL A 71 16.69 10.37 -3.18
CA VAL A 71 17.69 10.65 -2.15
C VAL A 71 17.20 11.75 -1.24
N ASP A 72 17.10 11.44 0.04
CA ASP A 72 16.73 12.42 1.04
C ASP A 72 17.87 13.44 1.22
N LYS A 73 17.54 14.72 1.37
CA LYS A 73 18.57 15.74 1.53
C LYS A 73 19.41 15.55 2.78
N ASP A 74 18.81 15.02 3.84
CA ASP A 74 19.51 14.74 5.08
C ASP A 74 19.95 13.29 5.17
N GLN A 75 19.84 12.57 4.07
CA GLN A 75 20.33 11.20 3.94
C GLN A 75 19.63 10.17 4.83
N ALA A 76 18.38 10.41 5.19
CA ALA A 76 17.60 9.41 5.91
C ALA A 76 17.35 8.18 5.02
N PHE A 77 17.27 8.39 3.71
CA PHE A 77 17.10 7.28 2.75
C PHE A 77 17.79 7.64 1.43
N LYS A 78 18.15 6.59 0.72
CA LYS A 78 18.83 6.76 -0.55
C LYS A 78 18.64 5.51 -1.39
N SER A 79 18.08 5.68 -2.59
CA SER A 79 17.96 4.57 -3.51
C SER A 79 19.19 4.50 -4.41
N LYS A 80 19.37 3.38 -5.04
CA LYS A 80 20.25 3.30 -6.21
C LYS A 80 19.50 3.91 -7.40
N ALA A 81 20.14 3.95 -8.56
CA ALA A 81 19.46 4.34 -9.78
C ALA A 81 18.37 3.32 -10.08
N LEU A 82 17.16 3.83 -10.31
CA LEU A 82 16.00 3.00 -10.62
C LEU A 82 15.76 3.08 -12.12
N HIS A 83 15.80 1.95 -12.78
CA HIS A 83 15.44 1.85 -14.19
C HIS A 83 13.91 1.76 -14.31
N THR A 84 13.42 1.77 -15.54
CA THR A 84 11.98 1.72 -15.78
C THR A 84 11.34 0.54 -15.05
N ASP A 85 10.26 0.84 -14.35
CA ASP A 85 9.47 -0.11 -13.54
C ASP A 85 10.17 -0.61 -12.28
N GLU A 86 11.37 -0.16 -11.99
CA GLU A 86 12.01 -0.50 -10.73
C GLU A 86 11.46 0.36 -9.59
N LYS A 87 11.50 -0.19 -8.39
CA LYS A 87 10.87 0.41 -7.21
C LYS A 87 11.88 0.58 -6.09
N PHE A 88 11.59 1.54 -5.23
CA PHE A 88 12.29 1.76 -3.98
C PHE A 88 11.26 2.05 -2.91
N SER A 89 11.42 1.45 -1.73
CA SER A 89 10.49 1.68 -0.62
C SER A 89 11.24 2.09 0.63
N TYR A 90 10.59 2.91 1.44
CA TYR A 90 11.14 3.32 2.73
C TYR A 90 10.01 3.49 3.73
N THR A 91 10.23 3.07 4.97
CA THR A 91 9.24 3.18 6.04
C THR A 91 9.58 4.39 6.91
N PHE A 92 8.63 5.30 7.06
CA PHE A 92 8.80 6.54 7.79
C PHE A 92 8.26 6.40 9.21
N ASP A 93 9.14 6.14 10.16
CA ASP A 93 8.73 5.96 11.55
C ASP A 93 8.64 7.27 12.32
N LYS A 94 9.42 8.26 11.95
CA LYS A 94 9.50 9.52 12.70
C LYS A 94 8.75 10.63 11.99
N PRO A 95 7.90 11.35 12.71
CA PRO A 95 7.26 12.54 12.15
C PRO A 95 8.29 13.57 11.71
N GLY A 96 7.98 14.30 10.69
CA GLY A 96 8.85 15.34 10.17
C GLY A 96 8.59 15.58 8.69
N THR A 97 9.38 16.47 8.13
CA THR A 97 9.33 16.79 6.71
C THR A 97 10.61 16.30 6.07
N TYR A 98 10.46 15.50 5.04
CA TYR A 98 11.60 14.89 4.34
C TYR A 98 11.63 15.42 2.91
N ASP A 99 12.58 16.32 2.65
CA ASP A 99 12.81 16.83 1.30
C ASP A 99 13.77 15.89 0.58
N TYR A 100 13.43 15.50 -0.62
CA TYR A 100 14.26 14.59 -1.39
C TYR A 100 14.39 15.04 -2.84
N LEU A 101 15.34 14.44 -3.52
CA LEU A 101 15.61 14.79 -4.90
C LEU A 101 16.10 13.56 -5.67
N CYS A 102 16.22 13.72 -6.96
CA CYS A 102 16.88 12.76 -7.83
C CYS A 102 18.33 13.17 -7.97
N SER A 103 19.27 12.30 -7.58
CA SER A 103 20.70 12.65 -7.64
C SER A 103 21.21 12.78 -9.07
N ILE A 104 20.50 12.19 -10.03
CA ILE A 104 20.89 12.27 -11.45
C ILE A 104 20.37 13.58 -12.05
N HIS A 105 19.23 14.07 -11.56
CA HIS A 105 18.59 15.30 -12.04
C HIS A 105 18.22 16.15 -10.82
N PRO A 106 19.19 16.89 -10.24
CA PRO A 106 18.98 17.52 -8.94
C PRO A 106 17.87 18.57 -8.84
N THR A 107 17.36 19.07 -9.94
CA THR A 107 16.23 20.00 -9.90
C THR A 107 14.90 19.28 -9.74
N MET A 108 14.90 17.95 -9.86
CA MET A 108 13.73 17.13 -9.68
C MET A 108 13.58 16.80 -8.19
N THR A 109 12.61 17.41 -7.53
CA THR A 109 12.47 17.33 -6.07
C THR A 109 11.09 16.89 -5.65
N GLY A 110 11.01 16.37 -4.42
CA GLY A 110 9.74 15.99 -3.81
C GLY A 110 9.80 16.15 -2.31
N LYS A 111 8.68 15.86 -1.66
CA LYS A 111 8.56 16.04 -0.21
C LYS A 111 7.62 15.01 0.38
N ILE A 112 8.03 14.40 1.47
CA ILE A 112 7.16 13.54 2.28
C ILE A 112 6.95 14.23 3.62
N ILE A 113 5.72 14.42 4.02
CA ILE A 113 5.36 14.97 5.32
C ILE A 113 4.80 13.84 6.16
N VAL A 114 5.44 13.56 7.29
CA VAL A 114 5.05 12.47 8.18
C VAL A 114 4.46 13.06 9.44
N LYS A 115 3.25 12.67 9.76
CA LYS A 115 2.53 13.22 10.91
C LYS A 115 2.27 12.20 12.00
#